data_043d225de2c8fc843757afe16e8345cb
#
_entry.id   043d225de2c8fc843757afe16e8345cb
#
_cell.length_a   1.000
_cell.length_b   1.000
_cell.length_c   1.000
_cell.angle_alpha   90.00
_cell.angle_beta   90.00
_cell.angle_gamma   90.00
#
_symmetry.space_group_name_H-M   'P 1'
#
loop_
_entity.id
_entity.type
_entity.pdbx_description
1 polymer ?
#
loop_
_entity_poly.entity_id
_entity_poly.type
_entity_poly.pdbx_seq_one_letter_code
_entity_poly.pdbx_strand_id
1 'polypeptide(L)'
;MPNTARFLAFSDGSSLANPGGPGATGYVVYDRANAGLRFGAKRYVEDGPHPVTNNRMELRAVLEALEGIPNGASVRLLSDSQYTVNAMTKWIHAWRRKGWRTADGKEVLNRDLIEAIDQRTRKLEARFEWIRGHRGHPVNEVVDALAQSAARGVPGPTRDDVIDALQKQLSAGKK
;
A
#
# COMPACT_ATOMS: atom_id res chain seq x y z
N MET A 1 -4.10 -21.45 5.17
CA MET A 1 -2.64 -21.40 4.99
C MET A 1 -2.21 -19.96 4.79
N PRO A 2 -1.98 -19.23 5.85
CA PRO A 2 -1.80 -17.76 5.75
C PRO A 2 -0.53 -17.33 5.00
N ASN A 3 0.47 -18.18 4.94
CA ASN A 3 1.79 -17.81 4.38
C ASN A 3 1.97 -18.15 2.90
N THR A 4 0.93 -18.63 2.23
CA THR A 4 1.01 -19.17 0.87
C THR A 4 0.23 -18.36 -0.16
N ALA A 5 -0.10 -17.10 0.12
CA ALA A 5 -0.69 -16.24 -0.89
C ALA A 5 0.21 -16.18 -2.13
N ARG A 6 -0.40 -16.27 -3.31
CA ARG A 6 0.33 -16.19 -4.58
C ARG A 6 1.10 -14.88 -4.70
N PHE A 7 0.45 -13.77 -4.37
CA PHE A 7 1.08 -12.47 -4.44
C PHE A 7 1.49 -11.96 -3.06
N LEU A 8 2.71 -11.45 -2.98
CA LEU A 8 3.22 -10.72 -1.84
C LEU A 8 3.38 -9.26 -2.26
N ALA A 9 2.69 -8.36 -1.56
CA ALA A 9 2.68 -6.95 -1.89
C ALA A 9 3.11 -6.09 -0.69
N PHE A 10 3.82 -5.02 -0.98
CA PHE A 10 4.22 -3.98 -0.02
C PHE A 10 3.85 -2.63 -0.59
N SER A 11 3.37 -1.73 0.23
CA SER A 11 3.00 -0.39 -0.17
C SER A 11 3.36 0.63 0.89
N ASP A 12 3.70 1.84 0.46
CA ASP A 12 3.99 2.97 1.33
C ASP A 12 3.62 4.28 0.64
N GLY A 13 3.31 5.29 1.42
CA GLY A 13 3.00 6.62 0.96
C GLY A 13 3.83 7.67 1.70
N SER A 14 4.14 8.76 1.03
CA SER A 14 4.90 9.85 1.60
C SER A 14 4.32 11.20 1.18
N SER A 15 4.38 12.18 2.07
CA SER A 15 4.06 13.57 1.78
C SER A 15 5.12 14.47 2.39
N LEU A 16 5.65 15.42 1.60
CA LEU A 16 6.69 16.36 2.08
C LEU A 16 6.14 17.39 3.04
N ALA A 17 4.85 17.69 2.92
CA ALA A 17 4.11 18.51 3.88
C ALA A 17 2.76 17.81 4.14
N ASN A 18 2.28 17.82 5.36
CA ASN A 18 1.06 17.09 5.74
C ASN A 18 0.13 18.01 6.56
N PRO A 19 -0.94 18.61 5.96
CA PRO A 19 -1.37 18.44 4.58
C PRO A 19 -0.61 19.31 3.57
N GLY A 20 -0.80 18.99 2.33
CA GLY A 20 -0.21 19.70 1.21
C GLY A 20 0.88 18.86 0.55
N GLY A 21 1.18 19.19 -0.66
CA GLY A 21 2.09 18.32 -1.39
C GLY A 21 3.39 18.97 -1.74
N PRO A 22 4.28 18.32 -2.47
CA PRO A 22 4.04 17.03 -3.14
C PRO A 22 4.14 15.83 -2.21
N GLY A 23 3.53 14.75 -2.68
CA GLY A 23 3.62 13.45 -2.07
C GLY A 23 3.92 12.38 -3.11
N ALA A 24 4.00 11.14 -2.69
CA ALA A 24 4.22 10.00 -3.60
C ALA A 24 3.75 8.68 -3.01
N THR A 25 3.56 7.74 -3.89
CA THR A 25 3.33 6.33 -3.60
C THR A 25 4.57 5.51 -3.93
N GLY A 26 4.70 4.37 -3.26
CA GLY A 26 5.67 3.33 -3.61
C GLY A 26 5.06 1.95 -3.39
N TYR A 27 5.41 0.99 -4.24
CA TYR A 27 4.96 -0.38 -4.06
C TYR A 27 5.93 -1.39 -4.68
N VAL A 28 5.88 -2.60 -4.13
CA VAL A 28 6.53 -3.79 -4.68
C VAL A 28 5.51 -4.93 -4.62
N VAL A 29 5.34 -5.65 -5.74
CA VAL A 29 4.47 -6.82 -5.86
C VAL A 29 5.25 -7.97 -6.45
N TYR A 30 5.28 -9.09 -5.74
CA TYR A 30 5.95 -10.32 -6.15
C TYR A 30 4.94 -11.43 -6.40
N ASP A 31 5.01 -12.06 -7.57
CA ASP A 31 4.22 -13.24 -7.92
C ASP A 31 5.03 -14.50 -7.66
N ARG A 32 4.65 -15.27 -6.64
CA ARG A 32 5.34 -16.51 -6.25
C ARG A 32 5.20 -17.63 -7.30
N ALA A 33 4.18 -17.56 -8.17
CA ALA A 33 3.92 -18.60 -9.16
C ALA A 33 4.94 -18.60 -10.29
N ASN A 34 5.45 -17.44 -10.68
CA ASN A 34 6.38 -17.29 -11.82
C ASN A 34 7.62 -16.43 -11.50
N ALA A 35 7.84 -16.09 -10.23
CA ALA A 35 8.87 -15.16 -9.78
C ALA A 35 8.78 -13.77 -10.44
N GLY A 36 7.59 -13.38 -10.86
CA GLY A 36 7.34 -12.08 -11.47
C GLY A 36 7.46 -10.96 -10.45
N LEU A 37 8.08 -9.84 -10.85
CA LEU A 37 8.29 -8.67 -10.02
C LEU A 37 7.71 -7.44 -10.71
N ARG A 38 6.82 -6.73 -10.01
CA ARG A 38 6.33 -5.41 -10.39
C ARG A 38 6.58 -4.44 -9.23
N PHE A 39 7.11 -3.29 -9.53
CA PHE A 39 7.33 -2.23 -8.55
C PHE A 39 7.20 -0.87 -9.22
N GLY A 40 6.98 0.15 -8.42
CA GLY A 40 6.91 1.52 -8.93
C GLY A 40 6.75 2.55 -7.83
N ALA A 41 6.84 3.78 -8.27
CA ALA A 41 6.58 4.96 -7.46
C ALA A 41 5.94 6.03 -8.35
N LYS A 42 5.02 6.81 -7.77
CA LYS A 42 4.36 7.89 -8.50
C LYS A 42 4.30 9.15 -7.62
N ARG A 43 4.74 10.26 -8.19
CA ARG A 43 4.68 11.58 -7.54
C ARG A 43 3.32 12.22 -7.78
N TYR A 44 2.78 12.84 -6.74
CA TYR A 44 1.54 13.61 -6.76
C TYR A 44 1.82 15.03 -6.27
N VAL A 45 1.54 16.02 -7.10
CA VAL A 45 1.55 17.44 -6.69
C VAL A 45 0.15 17.89 -6.27
N GLU A 46 -0.85 17.18 -6.74
CA GLU A 46 -2.26 17.37 -6.42
C GLU A 46 -2.98 16.01 -6.43
N ASP A 47 -4.14 15.93 -5.81
CA ASP A 47 -4.97 14.72 -5.76
C ASP A 47 -6.45 15.07 -5.95
N GLY A 48 -6.76 15.62 -7.12
CA GLY A 48 -8.10 16.11 -7.43
C GLY A 48 -8.52 17.21 -6.45
N PRO A 49 -9.75 17.17 -5.92
CA PRO A 49 -10.23 18.15 -4.94
C PRO A 49 -9.67 17.95 -3.53
N HIS A 50 -8.88 16.90 -3.33
CA HIS A 50 -8.35 16.53 -2.00
C HIS A 50 -6.90 17.03 -1.84
N PRO A 51 -6.52 17.45 -0.61
CA PRO A 51 -5.12 17.76 -0.33
C PRO A 51 -4.28 16.47 -0.37
N VAL A 52 -3.05 16.59 -0.83
CA VAL A 52 -2.07 15.50 -0.69
C VAL A 52 -1.72 15.35 0.78
N THR A 53 -1.94 14.17 1.34
CA THR A 53 -1.62 13.84 2.73
C THR A 53 -0.92 12.48 2.81
N ASN A 54 -0.23 12.21 3.90
CA ASN A 54 0.36 10.89 4.13
C ASN A 54 -0.68 9.78 4.00
N ASN A 55 -1.82 9.91 4.68
CA ASN A 55 -2.86 8.87 4.63
C ASN A 55 -3.42 8.65 3.23
N ARG A 56 -3.61 9.71 2.43
CA ARG A 56 -4.07 9.54 1.06
C ARG A 56 -3.02 8.83 0.20
N MET A 57 -1.75 9.17 0.36
CA MET A 57 -0.67 8.51 -0.39
C MET A 57 -0.52 7.03 0.00
N GLU A 58 -0.69 6.71 1.27
CA GLU A 58 -0.73 5.32 1.75
C GLU A 58 -1.87 4.52 1.08
N LEU A 59 -3.08 5.06 1.05
CA LEU A 59 -4.22 4.41 0.40
C LEU A 59 -4.02 4.29 -1.12
N ARG A 60 -3.49 5.32 -1.78
CA ARG A 60 -3.19 5.25 -3.21
C ARG A 60 -2.14 4.19 -3.51
N ALA A 61 -1.12 4.06 -2.69
CA ALA A 61 -0.09 3.03 -2.86
C ALA A 61 -0.68 1.62 -2.78
N VAL A 62 -1.63 1.38 -1.87
CA VAL A 62 -2.37 0.11 -1.82
C VAL A 62 -3.11 -0.14 -3.13
N LEU A 63 -3.84 0.85 -3.62
CA LEU A 63 -4.62 0.71 -4.85
C LEU A 63 -3.72 0.40 -6.05
N GLU A 64 -2.60 1.12 -6.19
CA GLU A 64 -1.61 0.89 -7.24
C GLU A 64 -0.96 -0.50 -7.13
N ALA A 65 -0.66 -0.96 -5.91
CA ALA A 65 -0.11 -2.30 -5.68
C ALA A 65 -1.10 -3.39 -6.10
N LEU A 66 -2.38 -3.21 -5.85
CA LEU A 66 -3.43 -4.18 -6.17
C LEU A 66 -3.85 -4.16 -7.64
N GLU A 67 -3.61 -3.07 -8.37
CA GLU A 67 -3.83 -3.01 -9.81
C GLU A 67 -2.95 -4.04 -10.51
N GLY A 68 -3.45 -4.69 -11.55
CA GLY A 68 -2.70 -5.70 -12.30
C GLY A 68 -2.56 -7.07 -11.63
N ILE A 69 -3.01 -7.25 -10.39
CA ILE A 69 -3.16 -8.59 -9.81
C ILE A 69 -4.41 -9.23 -10.42
N PRO A 70 -4.33 -10.45 -10.96
CA PRO A 70 -5.49 -11.09 -11.60
C PRO A 70 -6.66 -11.30 -10.62
N ASN A 71 -7.89 -11.16 -11.12
CA ASN A 71 -9.08 -11.47 -10.33
C ASN A 71 -9.04 -12.93 -9.83
N GLY A 72 -9.49 -13.15 -8.60
CA GLY A 72 -9.48 -14.46 -7.94
C GLY A 72 -8.14 -14.83 -7.31
N ALA A 73 -7.09 -14.05 -7.52
CA ALA A 73 -5.78 -14.35 -6.94
C ALA A 73 -5.72 -14.02 -5.45
N SER A 74 -4.94 -14.81 -4.72
CA SER A 74 -4.64 -14.54 -3.32
C SER A 74 -3.49 -13.54 -3.19
N VAL A 75 -3.67 -12.54 -2.34
CA VAL A 75 -2.66 -11.52 -2.08
C VAL A 75 -2.53 -11.23 -0.58
N ARG A 76 -1.30 -11.16 -0.13
CA ARG A 76 -0.91 -10.69 1.19
C ARG A 76 -0.24 -9.33 1.03
N LEU A 77 -0.91 -8.29 1.51
CA LEU A 77 -0.39 -6.92 1.45
C LEU A 77 0.09 -6.47 2.82
N LEU A 78 1.34 -6.07 2.90
CA LEU A 78 2.00 -5.58 4.09
C LEU A 78 2.19 -4.07 4.00
N SER A 79 1.81 -3.37 5.08
CA SER A 79 1.96 -1.92 5.21
C SER A 79 2.35 -1.55 6.64
N ASP A 80 3.18 -0.55 6.80
CA ASP A 80 3.49 0.03 8.11
C ASP A 80 2.50 1.11 8.55
N SER A 81 1.53 1.44 7.70
CA SER A 81 0.44 2.37 8.03
C SER A 81 -0.66 1.67 8.84
N GLN A 82 -0.70 1.92 10.13
CA GLN A 82 -1.80 1.45 11.00
C GLN A 82 -3.15 1.97 10.53
N TYR A 83 -3.20 3.23 10.08
CA TYR A 83 -4.41 3.82 9.53
C TYR A 83 -4.97 3.00 8.36
N THR A 84 -4.14 2.69 7.39
CA THR A 84 -4.53 1.92 6.19
C THR A 84 -5.02 0.53 6.57
N VAL A 85 -4.26 -0.20 7.39
CA VAL A 85 -4.62 -1.57 7.79
C VAL A 85 -5.89 -1.56 8.63
N ASN A 86 -6.04 -0.65 9.58
CA ASN A 86 -7.26 -0.53 10.39
C ASN A 86 -8.48 -0.12 9.56
N ALA A 87 -8.31 0.81 8.62
CA ALA A 87 -9.38 1.21 7.72
C ALA A 87 -9.93 0.01 6.95
N MET A 88 -9.06 -0.81 6.37
CA MET A 88 -9.46 -1.91 5.50
C MET A 88 -9.87 -3.18 6.25
N THR A 89 -9.46 -3.36 7.51
CA THR A 89 -9.73 -4.59 8.28
C THR A 89 -10.74 -4.40 9.40
N LYS A 90 -10.90 -3.19 9.93
CA LYS A 90 -11.74 -2.91 11.10
C LYS A 90 -12.83 -1.89 10.81
N TRP A 91 -12.44 -0.66 10.51
CA TRP A 91 -13.38 0.47 10.44
C TRP A 91 -14.35 0.40 9.26
N ILE A 92 -13.93 -0.19 8.16
CA ILE A 92 -14.73 -0.29 6.93
C ILE A 92 -16.07 -0.98 7.17
N HIS A 93 -16.14 -1.97 8.08
CA HIS A 93 -17.37 -2.69 8.38
C HIS A 93 -18.45 -1.78 8.98
N ALA A 94 -18.05 -0.92 9.91
CA ALA A 94 -18.95 0.05 10.49
C ALA A 94 -19.32 1.17 9.50
N TRP A 95 -18.38 1.64 8.73
CA TRP A 95 -18.63 2.66 7.71
C TRP A 95 -19.65 2.21 6.66
N ARG A 96 -19.53 0.98 6.17
CA ARG A 96 -20.52 0.42 5.23
C ARG A 96 -21.92 0.39 5.84
N ARG A 97 -22.05 -0.07 7.11
CA ARG A 97 -23.35 -0.14 7.80
C ARG A 97 -23.97 1.24 8.04
N LYS A 98 -23.16 2.25 8.27
CA LYS A 98 -23.59 3.62 8.60
C LYS A 98 -23.66 4.55 7.40
N GLY A 99 -23.64 4.01 6.17
CA GLY A 99 -23.72 4.82 4.96
C GLY A 99 -22.52 5.76 4.76
N TRP A 100 -21.31 5.32 5.19
CA TRP A 100 -20.08 6.08 5.09
C TRP A 100 -20.09 7.39 5.86
N ARG A 101 -20.70 7.35 7.04
CA ARG A 101 -20.74 8.47 8.00
C ARG A 101 -19.99 8.11 9.27
N THR A 102 -19.31 9.09 9.85
CA THR A 102 -18.71 8.99 11.17
C THR A 102 -19.78 9.10 12.26
N ALA A 103 -19.39 8.86 13.51
CA ALA A 103 -20.33 8.93 14.64
C ALA A 103 -20.99 10.32 14.79
N ASP A 104 -20.30 11.40 14.41
CA ASP A 104 -20.80 12.78 14.40
C ASP A 104 -21.51 13.19 13.09
N GLY A 105 -21.78 12.22 12.20
CA GLY A 105 -22.57 12.42 10.99
C GLY A 105 -21.80 13.00 9.80
N LYS A 106 -20.50 13.19 9.91
CA LYS A 106 -19.65 13.65 8.80
C LYS A 106 -19.32 12.52 7.82
N GLU A 107 -19.03 12.86 6.58
CA GLU A 107 -18.53 11.87 5.62
C GLU A 107 -17.19 11.30 6.07
N VAL A 108 -17.00 9.99 5.88
CA VAL A 108 -15.73 9.32 6.18
C VAL A 108 -14.61 9.91 5.32
N LEU A 109 -13.54 10.32 5.97
CA LEU A 109 -12.36 10.89 5.30
C LEU A 109 -11.73 9.85 4.35
N ASN A 110 -11.29 10.29 3.19
CA ASN A 110 -10.68 9.43 2.14
C ASN A 110 -11.61 8.31 1.62
N ARG A 111 -12.91 8.51 1.73
CA ARG A 111 -13.94 7.56 1.30
C ARG A 111 -13.71 7.09 -0.14
N ASP A 112 -13.40 7.99 -1.06
CA ASP A 112 -13.15 7.69 -2.47
C ASP A 112 -12.10 6.59 -2.67
N LEU A 113 -10.97 6.70 -1.98
CA LEU A 113 -9.88 5.72 -2.05
C LEU A 113 -10.22 4.43 -1.32
N ILE A 114 -10.84 4.53 -0.15
CA ILE A 114 -11.23 3.36 0.66
C ILE A 114 -12.27 2.52 -0.09
N GLU A 115 -13.28 3.14 -0.70
CA GLU A 115 -14.25 2.43 -1.54
C GLU A 115 -13.61 1.78 -2.77
N ALA A 116 -12.67 2.48 -3.43
CA ALA A 116 -11.95 1.91 -4.58
C ALA A 116 -11.13 0.68 -4.19
N ILE A 117 -10.43 0.72 -3.07
CA ILE A 117 -9.69 -0.43 -2.54
C ILE A 117 -10.67 -1.57 -2.19
N ASP A 118 -11.77 -1.26 -1.54
CA ASP A 118 -12.80 -2.24 -1.19
C ASP A 118 -13.36 -2.96 -2.41
N GLN A 119 -13.72 -2.23 -3.46
CA GLN A 119 -14.18 -2.82 -4.71
C GLN A 119 -13.12 -3.72 -5.36
N ARG A 120 -11.85 -3.31 -5.28
CA ARG A 120 -10.75 -4.09 -5.82
C ARG A 120 -10.52 -5.37 -5.02
N THR A 121 -10.53 -5.30 -3.71
CA THR A 121 -10.30 -6.45 -2.83
C THR A 121 -11.41 -7.48 -2.89
N ARG A 122 -12.64 -7.08 -3.22
CA ARG A 122 -13.76 -8.02 -3.45
C ARG A 122 -13.52 -8.97 -4.63
N LYS A 123 -12.62 -8.60 -5.55
CA LYS A 123 -12.23 -9.42 -6.69
C LYS A 123 -10.99 -10.27 -6.41
N LEU A 124 -10.46 -10.22 -5.20
CA LEU A 124 -9.23 -10.89 -4.76
C LEU A 124 -9.50 -11.65 -3.44
N GLU A 125 -8.62 -12.57 -3.13
CA GLU A 125 -8.49 -13.11 -1.78
C GLU A 125 -7.42 -12.32 -1.03
N ALA A 126 -7.77 -11.10 -0.61
CA ALA A 126 -6.83 -10.14 -0.05
C ALA A 126 -6.74 -10.21 1.46
N ARG A 127 -5.52 -10.13 2.00
CA ARG A 127 -5.24 -9.95 3.41
C ARG A 127 -4.33 -8.75 3.61
N PHE A 128 -4.69 -7.89 4.55
CA PHE A 128 -3.89 -6.74 4.96
C PHE A 128 -3.21 -7.05 6.28
N GLU A 129 -1.90 -6.81 6.33
CA GLU A 129 -1.11 -6.99 7.54
C GLU A 129 -0.33 -5.73 7.87
N TRP A 130 -0.42 -5.33 9.14
CA TRP A 130 0.45 -4.29 9.65
C TRP A 130 1.81 -4.85 9.99
N ILE A 131 2.87 -4.16 9.56
CA ILE A 131 4.24 -4.43 9.91
C ILE A 131 4.85 -3.19 10.57
N ARG A 132 5.80 -3.40 11.46
CA ARG A 132 6.50 -2.30 12.09
C ARG A 132 7.51 -1.70 11.11
N GLY A 133 7.38 -0.41 10.82
CA GLY A 133 8.32 0.32 9.99
C GLY A 133 9.75 0.28 10.54
N HIS A 134 10.73 0.33 9.65
CA HIS A 134 12.17 0.38 9.96
C HIS A 134 12.73 -0.80 10.77
N ARG A 135 12.04 -1.95 10.80
CA ARG A 135 12.52 -3.12 11.55
C ARG A 135 12.26 -4.43 10.82
N GLY A 136 13.33 -5.01 10.27
CA GLY A 136 13.32 -6.41 9.82
C GLY A 136 12.52 -6.71 8.56
N HIS A 137 12.12 -5.69 7.82
CA HIS A 137 11.39 -5.84 6.55
C HIS A 137 12.14 -5.12 5.41
N PRO A 138 13.12 -5.77 4.77
CA PRO A 138 13.93 -5.15 3.71
C PRO A 138 13.11 -4.57 2.56
N VAL A 139 12.03 -5.25 2.16
CA VAL A 139 11.16 -4.75 1.08
C VAL A 139 10.39 -3.50 1.53
N ASN A 140 9.93 -3.43 2.79
CA ASN A 140 9.27 -2.22 3.29
C ASN A 140 10.21 -1.01 3.29
N GLU A 141 11.49 -1.20 3.63
CA GLU A 141 12.49 -0.14 3.58
C GLU A 141 12.73 0.37 2.16
N VAL A 142 12.77 -0.51 1.17
CA VAL A 142 12.93 -0.11 -0.23
C VAL A 142 11.68 0.59 -0.78
N VAL A 143 10.50 0.17 -0.36
CA VAL A 143 9.23 0.81 -0.73
C VAL A 143 9.12 2.21 -0.13
N ASP A 144 9.52 2.39 1.13
CA ASP A 144 9.61 3.70 1.77
C ASP A 144 10.56 4.62 0.99
N ALA A 145 11.75 4.12 0.62
CA ALA A 145 12.71 4.88 -0.18
C ALA A 145 12.17 5.23 -1.58
N LEU A 146 11.43 4.34 -2.23
CA LEU A 146 10.74 4.61 -3.50
C LEU A 146 9.76 5.79 -3.36
N ALA A 147 8.91 5.76 -2.35
CA ALA A 147 7.94 6.82 -2.11
C ALA A 147 8.61 8.15 -1.76
N GLN A 148 9.59 8.16 -0.86
CA GLN A 148 10.28 9.38 -0.46
C GLN A 148 11.07 10.02 -1.60
N SER A 149 11.78 9.22 -2.37
CA SER A 149 12.55 9.71 -3.52
C SER A 149 11.63 10.32 -4.59
N ALA A 150 10.52 9.65 -4.89
CA ALA A 150 9.53 10.15 -5.83
C ALA A 150 8.89 11.48 -5.35
N ALA A 151 8.54 11.58 -4.07
CA ALA A 151 7.99 12.82 -3.50
C ALA A 151 8.96 14.00 -3.65
N ARG A 152 10.26 13.75 -3.47
CA ARG A 152 11.32 14.77 -3.63
C ARG A 152 11.70 15.02 -5.09
N GLY A 153 11.26 14.19 -6.03
CA GLY A 153 11.64 14.28 -7.44
C GLY A 153 13.11 13.95 -7.69
N VAL A 154 13.69 13.03 -6.91
CA VAL A 154 15.08 12.58 -7.04
C VAL A 154 15.13 11.09 -7.39
N PRO A 155 16.26 10.60 -7.96
CA PRO A 155 16.42 9.17 -8.21
C PRO A 155 16.27 8.33 -6.95
N GLY A 156 15.55 7.22 -7.05
CA GLY A 156 15.29 6.29 -5.97
C GLY A 156 15.89 4.91 -6.22
N PRO A 157 15.47 3.91 -5.44
CA PRO A 157 15.91 2.53 -5.60
C PRO A 157 15.77 2.02 -7.02
N THR A 158 16.78 1.25 -7.44
CA THR A 158 16.80 0.57 -8.74
C THR A 158 16.10 -0.79 -8.66
N ARG A 159 15.90 -1.41 -9.83
CA ARG A 159 15.40 -2.79 -9.89
C ARG A 159 16.28 -3.76 -9.09
N ASP A 160 17.58 -3.61 -9.16
CA ASP A 160 18.51 -4.47 -8.42
C ASP A 160 18.37 -4.28 -6.90
N ASP A 161 18.19 -3.05 -6.44
CA ASP A 161 17.89 -2.78 -5.02
C ASP A 161 16.62 -3.49 -4.55
N VAL A 162 15.57 -3.47 -5.38
CA VAL A 162 14.30 -4.16 -5.08
C VAL A 162 14.49 -5.68 -5.05
N ILE A 163 15.23 -6.24 -6.01
CA ILE A 163 15.54 -7.68 -6.06
C ILE A 163 16.33 -8.11 -4.84
N ASP A 164 17.35 -7.36 -4.45
CA ASP A 164 18.15 -7.65 -3.25
C ASP A 164 17.31 -7.64 -1.97
N ALA A 165 16.46 -6.63 -1.82
CA ALA A 165 15.55 -6.54 -0.69
C ALA A 165 14.57 -7.73 -0.65
N LEU A 166 14.01 -8.11 -1.79
CA LEU A 166 13.08 -9.23 -1.91
C LEU A 166 13.77 -10.57 -1.56
N GLN A 167 14.99 -10.80 -2.03
CA GLN A 167 15.76 -12.00 -1.71
C GLN A 167 16.01 -12.11 -0.19
N LYS A 168 16.38 -11.02 0.45
CA LYS A 168 16.57 -10.96 1.90
C LYS A 168 15.26 -11.23 2.66
N GLN A 169 14.15 -10.65 2.20
CA GLN A 169 12.82 -10.82 2.79
C GLN A 169 12.37 -12.29 2.71
N LEU A 170 12.52 -12.91 1.55
CA LEU A 170 12.10 -14.30 1.32
C LEU A 170 12.98 -15.31 2.07
N SER A 171 14.26 -15.01 2.25
CA SER A 171 15.21 -15.85 2.98
C SER A 171 14.94 -15.82 4.49
N ALA A 172 14.56 -14.68 5.04
CA ALA A 172 14.23 -14.53 6.47
C ALA A 172 12.98 -15.30 6.89
N GLY A 173 12.02 -15.50 5.98
CA GLY A 173 10.79 -16.27 6.23
C GLY A 173 10.95 -17.79 6.22
N LYS A 174 12.16 -18.30 6.01
CA LYS A 174 12.47 -19.74 5.96
C LYS A 174 13.09 -20.29 7.25
N LYS A 175 13.20 -19.46 8.30
CA LYS A 175 13.73 -19.86 9.63
C LYS A 175 12.61 -20.15 10.62
#